data_3d4a52a5dc53409de3ce1b1c7e03443e
#
_entry.id   3d4a52a5dc53409de3ce1b1c7e03443e
#
_cell.length_a   1.000
_cell.length_b   1.000
_cell.length_c   1.000
_cell.angle_alpha   90.00
_cell.angle_beta   90.00
_cell.angle_gamma   90.00
#
_symmetry.space_group_name_H-M   'P 1'
#
loop_
_entity.id
_entity.type
_entity.pdbx_description
1 polymer ?
#
loop_
_entity_poly.entity_id
_entity_poly.type
_entity_poly.pdbx_seq_one_letter_code
_entity_poly.pdbx_strand_id
1 'polypeptide(L)'
;MRFPFLTLLAIVVALPAHAQFVIPLATSDGRIGCIQGMTGIGRPPGWQAVQDAEAPGGWALAETTRDSTDLHFPFCISTDATARDFDATLRFKPVSGTREQAGGLMFRAWDATDYFVARASALDGTVKLYRMIGGRRAQLATKDARVTLGKWHELRVLAVDQRIEVFFDGVSMFALEDRGIIRPGAIGVWSPSDSVTHFGSLLVGRPP
;
A
#
# COMPACT_ATOMS: atom_id res chain seq x y z
N MET A 1 42.25 -48.17 15.99
CA MET A 1 41.28 -47.34 16.70
C MET A 1 40.55 -46.47 15.68
N ARG A 2 39.27 -46.75 15.39
CA ARG A 2 38.46 -45.95 14.45
C ARG A 2 37.50 -45.11 15.30
N PHE A 3 37.58 -43.79 15.19
CA PHE A 3 36.64 -42.84 15.82
C PHE A 3 35.39 -42.74 14.95
N PRO A 4 34.17 -42.84 15.51
CA PRO A 4 32.96 -42.57 14.74
C PRO A 4 32.77 -41.06 14.59
N PHE A 5 32.61 -40.60 13.35
CA PHE A 5 32.15 -39.25 13.04
C PHE A 5 30.67 -39.14 13.42
N LEU A 6 30.38 -38.32 14.40
CA LEU A 6 29.01 -37.96 14.78
C LEU A 6 28.55 -36.88 13.83
N THR A 7 27.70 -37.21 12.87
CA THR A 7 27.07 -36.24 11.95
C THR A 7 25.99 -35.49 12.73
N LEU A 8 26.26 -34.23 13.06
CA LEU A 8 25.27 -33.34 13.67
C LEU A 8 24.21 -32.95 12.62
N LEU A 9 23.03 -33.54 12.73
CA LEU A 9 21.87 -33.17 11.89
C LEU A 9 21.34 -31.79 12.38
N ALA A 10 21.61 -30.72 11.65
CA ALA A 10 21.05 -29.44 11.96
C ALA A 10 19.54 -29.46 11.61
N ILE A 11 18.69 -29.47 12.63
CA ILE A 11 17.23 -29.27 12.45
C ILE A 11 17.01 -27.78 12.14
N VAL A 12 16.79 -27.50 10.87
CA VAL A 12 16.28 -26.18 10.46
C VAL A 12 14.81 -26.11 10.87
N VAL A 13 14.54 -25.50 12.00
CA VAL A 13 13.17 -25.15 12.40
C VAL A 13 12.71 -24.02 11.47
N ALA A 14 11.91 -24.34 10.46
CA ALA A 14 11.22 -23.33 9.66
C ALA A 14 10.25 -22.60 10.60
N LEU A 15 10.50 -21.33 10.87
CA LEU A 15 9.55 -20.45 11.56
C LEU A 15 8.25 -20.43 10.74
N PRO A 16 7.07 -20.52 11.36
CA PRO A 16 5.81 -20.46 10.64
C PRO A 16 5.74 -19.13 9.90
N ALA A 17 5.49 -19.18 8.58
CA ALA A 17 5.19 -18.00 7.81
C ALA A 17 3.98 -17.31 8.47
N HIS A 18 4.12 -16.04 8.83
CA HIS A 18 3.03 -15.29 9.47
C HIS A 18 1.86 -15.25 8.49
N ALA A 19 0.70 -15.74 8.91
CA ALA A 19 -0.46 -15.84 8.07
C ALA A 19 -0.90 -14.43 7.64
N GLN A 20 -0.73 -14.14 6.36
CA GLN A 20 -1.30 -12.96 5.71
C GLN A 20 -2.62 -13.36 5.05
N PHE A 21 -3.61 -12.47 5.09
CA PHE A 21 -4.85 -12.66 4.35
C PHE A 21 -4.94 -11.66 3.19
N VAL A 22 -5.56 -12.12 2.10
CA VAL A 22 -5.78 -11.30 0.90
C VAL A 22 -7.05 -10.49 1.10
N ILE A 23 -6.95 -9.17 0.91
CA ILE A 23 -8.11 -8.29 0.80
C ILE A 23 -8.45 -8.19 -0.69
N PRO A 24 -9.62 -8.69 -1.13
CA PRO A 24 -10.03 -8.56 -2.51
C PRO A 24 -10.38 -7.09 -2.80
N LEU A 25 -9.60 -6.44 -3.67
CA LEU A 25 -9.85 -5.06 -4.08
C LEU A 25 -10.88 -4.97 -5.21
N ALA A 26 -10.82 -5.90 -6.16
CA ALA A 26 -11.76 -6.02 -7.26
C ALA A 26 -11.96 -7.48 -7.63
N THR A 27 -13.14 -7.83 -8.16
CA THR A 27 -13.51 -9.18 -8.60
C THR A 27 -13.92 -9.19 -10.06
N SER A 28 -13.93 -10.38 -10.68
CA SER A 28 -14.23 -10.56 -12.10
C SER A 28 -15.68 -10.22 -12.49
N ASP A 29 -16.58 -10.11 -11.53
CA ASP A 29 -17.96 -9.65 -11.73
C ASP A 29 -18.13 -8.13 -11.56
N GLY A 30 -17.00 -7.40 -11.46
CA GLY A 30 -16.99 -5.94 -11.37
C GLY A 30 -17.22 -5.37 -9.97
N ARG A 31 -17.31 -6.21 -8.94
CA ARG A 31 -17.45 -5.72 -7.57
C ARG A 31 -16.15 -5.13 -7.06
N ILE A 32 -16.30 -4.10 -6.24
CA ILE A 32 -15.23 -3.43 -5.53
C ILE A 32 -15.32 -3.82 -4.05
N GLY A 33 -14.23 -4.39 -3.51
CA GLY A 33 -14.17 -4.94 -2.16
C GLY A 33 -13.78 -3.93 -1.07
N CYS A 34 -14.01 -2.62 -1.29
CA CYS A 34 -13.60 -1.58 -0.36
C CYS A 34 -14.55 -0.38 -0.35
N ILE A 35 -14.52 0.41 0.73
CA ILE A 35 -15.29 1.64 0.86
C ILE A 35 -14.52 2.78 0.21
N GLN A 36 -15.16 3.41 -0.76
CA GLN A 36 -14.60 4.54 -1.50
C GLN A 36 -14.75 5.84 -0.73
N GLY A 37 -13.76 6.69 -0.84
CA GLY A 37 -13.76 8.03 -0.26
C GLY A 37 -12.70 8.93 -0.88
N MET A 38 -12.64 10.15 -0.38
CA MET A 38 -11.70 11.16 -0.86
C MET A 38 -11.31 12.12 0.25
N THR A 39 -10.04 12.51 0.29
CA THR A 39 -9.58 13.68 1.05
C THR A 39 -9.35 14.83 0.07
N GLY A 40 -9.66 16.04 0.50
CA GLY A 40 -9.41 17.25 -0.28
C GLY A 40 -10.61 17.67 -1.13
N ILE A 41 -10.34 18.13 -2.35
CA ILE A 41 -11.32 18.73 -3.25
C ILE A 41 -11.21 18.13 -4.66
N GLY A 42 -12.19 18.36 -5.49
CA GLY A 42 -12.24 17.84 -6.86
C GLY A 42 -13.49 17.01 -7.12
N ARG A 43 -13.47 16.25 -8.21
CA ARG A 43 -14.59 15.38 -8.59
C ARG A 43 -14.66 14.15 -7.65
N PRO A 44 -15.86 13.59 -7.45
CA PRO A 44 -15.98 12.31 -6.75
C PRO A 44 -15.08 11.23 -7.39
N PRO A 45 -14.48 10.32 -6.61
CA PRO A 45 -13.64 9.25 -7.14
C PRO A 45 -14.43 8.29 -8.03
N GLY A 46 -13.78 7.84 -9.10
CA GLY A 46 -14.33 6.88 -10.07
C GLY A 46 -13.62 5.53 -10.00
N TRP A 47 -13.71 4.85 -8.87
CA TRP A 47 -13.13 3.52 -8.70
C TRP A 47 -13.86 2.47 -9.54
N GLN A 48 -13.11 1.63 -10.25
CA GLN A 48 -13.65 0.59 -11.13
C GLN A 48 -12.81 -0.67 -11.06
N ALA A 49 -13.44 -1.83 -11.25
CA ALA A 49 -12.75 -3.06 -11.59
C ALA A 49 -12.38 -3.01 -13.08
N VAL A 50 -11.11 -3.22 -13.39
CA VAL A 50 -10.58 -3.19 -14.75
C VAL A 50 -9.85 -4.49 -15.07
N GLN A 51 -9.89 -4.92 -16.33
CA GLN A 51 -9.12 -6.07 -16.80
C GLN A 51 -7.63 -5.71 -16.87
N ASP A 52 -6.80 -6.56 -16.29
CA ASP A 52 -5.35 -6.50 -16.39
C ASP A 52 -4.79 -7.92 -16.28
N ALA A 53 -4.32 -8.46 -17.38
CA ALA A 53 -3.88 -9.85 -17.47
C ALA A 53 -2.72 -10.21 -16.53
N GLU A 54 -1.94 -9.20 -16.09
CA GLU A 54 -0.84 -9.37 -15.15
C GLU A 54 -1.28 -9.23 -13.67
N ALA A 55 -2.52 -8.79 -13.43
CA ALA A 55 -3.08 -8.72 -12.09
C ALA A 55 -3.48 -10.10 -11.56
N PRO A 56 -3.49 -10.33 -10.24
CA PRO A 56 -4.03 -11.56 -9.66
C PRO A 56 -5.48 -11.78 -10.09
N GLY A 57 -5.76 -12.94 -10.69
CA GLY A 57 -7.09 -13.25 -11.21
C GLY A 57 -7.49 -12.46 -12.47
N GLY A 58 -6.57 -11.71 -13.10
CA GLY A 58 -6.81 -10.97 -14.33
C GLY A 58 -7.59 -9.65 -14.13
N TRP A 59 -7.79 -9.21 -12.88
CA TRP A 59 -8.54 -8.00 -12.55
C TRP A 59 -7.81 -7.14 -11.55
N ALA A 60 -7.92 -5.85 -11.70
CA ALA A 60 -7.37 -4.83 -10.80
C ALA A 60 -8.43 -3.80 -10.43
N LEU A 61 -8.28 -3.18 -9.27
CA LEU A 61 -9.01 -1.98 -8.90
C LEU A 61 -8.27 -0.77 -9.51
N ALA A 62 -8.97 0.16 -10.13
CA ALA A 62 -8.40 1.39 -10.66
C ALA A 62 -9.24 2.62 -10.30
N GLU A 63 -8.57 3.71 -9.97
CA GLU A 63 -9.17 5.04 -9.94
C GLU A 63 -9.05 5.66 -11.34
N THR A 64 -10.16 6.14 -11.91
CA THR A 64 -10.23 6.51 -13.34
C THR A 64 -10.73 7.93 -13.58
N THR A 65 -10.98 8.72 -12.53
CA THR A 65 -11.54 10.09 -12.63
C THR A 65 -10.62 11.05 -13.38
N ARG A 66 -9.29 10.88 -13.28
CA ARG A 66 -8.27 11.74 -13.89
C ARG A 66 -8.47 13.22 -13.57
N ASP A 67 -8.74 13.51 -12.30
CA ASP A 67 -8.90 14.88 -11.84
C ASP A 67 -7.53 15.50 -11.52
N SER A 68 -7.15 16.53 -12.27
CA SER A 68 -5.84 17.19 -12.12
C SER A 68 -5.77 18.19 -10.96
N THR A 69 -6.75 18.20 -10.06
CA THR A 69 -6.74 19.04 -8.86
C THR A 69 -5.63 18.60 -7.91
N ASP A 70 -4.81 19.54 -7.42
CA ASP A 70 -3.64 19.25 -6.57
C ASP A 70 -3.97 18.57 -5.26
N LEU A 71 -5.07 18.91 -4.63
CA LEU A 71 -5.53 18.36 -3.37
C LEU A 71 -6.63 17.31 -3.55
N HIS A 72 -6.56 16.54 -4.62
CA HIS A 72 -7.48 15.46 -4.92
C HIS A 72 -6.83 14.12 -4.52
N PHE A 73 -7.35 13.47 -3.48
CA PHE A 73 -6.79 12.25 -2.91
C PHE A 73 -7.86 11.16 -2.75
N PRO A 74 -8.29 10.51 -3.84
CA PRO A 74 -9.13 9.33 -3.80
C PRO A 74 -8.51 8.19 -3.01
N PHE A 75 -9.33 7.45 -2.26
CA PHE A 75 -8.93 6.23 -1.58
C PHE A 75 -10.04 5.18 -1.61
N CYS A 76 -9.65 3.92 -1.40
CA CYS A 76 -10.57 2.81 -1.20
C CYS A 76 -10.04 1.94 -0.05
N ILE A 77 -10.74 1.93 1.08
CA ILE A 77 -10.30 1.27 2.32
C ILE A 77 -11.13 0.03 2.60
N SER A 78 -10.48 -1.02 3.10
CA SER A 78 -11.14 -2.22 3.57
C SER A 78 -11.51 -2.10 5.05
N THR A 79 -12.75 -2.41 5.39
CA THR A 79 -13.19 -2.53 6.78
C THR A 79 -12.79 -3.86 7.43
N ASP A 80 -12.46 -4.86 6.62
CA ASP A 80 -12.03 -6.19 7.10
C ASP A 80 -10.58 -6.17 7.61
N ALA A 81 -9.83 -5.10 7.31
CA ALA A 81 -8.46 -4.88 7.76
C ALA A 81 -8.35 -3.60 8.58
N THR A 82 -8.67 -3.70 9.86
CA THR A 82 -8.47 -2.63 10.83
C THR A 82 -7.39 -3.05 11.81
N ALA A 83 -6.27 -2.33 11.84
CA ALA A 83 -5.13 -2.66 12.69
C ALA A 83 -4.34 -1.42 13.11
N ARG A 84 -3.68 -1.52 14.28
CA ARG A 84 -2.61 -0.60 14.70
C ARG A 84 -1.26 -1.14 14.25
N ASP A 85 -1.02 -2.41 14.55
CA ASP A 85 0.22 -3.12 14.27
C ASP A 85 -0.06 -4.16 13.19
N PHE A 86 0.69 -4.08 12.08
CA PHE A 86 0.45 -4.91 10.89
C PHE A 86 1.69 -5.00 10.01
N ASP A 87 1.69 -6.00 9.14
CA ASP A 87 2.55 -6.13 7.97
C ASP A 87 1.65 -6.17 6.73
N ALA A 88 1.67 -5.10 5.94
CA ALA A 88 0.81 -4.99 4.76
C ALA A 88 1.63 -4.81 3.49
N THR A 89 1.25 -5.54 2.44
CA THR A 89 1.88 -5.50 1.12
C THR A 89 0.85 -5.19 0.05
N LEU A 90 1.09 -4.13 -0.71
CA LEU A 90 0.27 -3.69 -1.83
C LEU A 90 1.00 -3.92 -3.14
N ARG A 91 0.37 -4.65 -4.08
CA ARG A 91 0.83 -4.75 -5.46
C ARG A 91 0.09 -3.73 -6.31
N PHE A 92 0.82 -2.85 -6.98
CA PHE A 92 0.25 -1.77 -7.79
C PHE A 92 1.04 -1.52 -9.08
N LYS A 93 0.40 -0.91 -10.07
CA LYS A 93 0.99 -0.52 -11.36
C LYS A 93 0.56 0.89 -11.71
N PRO A 94 1.46 1.90 -11.70
CA PRO A 94 1.17 3.22 -12.25
C PRO A 94 0.96 3.10 -13.76
N VAL A 95 -0.17 3.58 -14.28
CA VAL A 95 -0.55 3.42 -15.70
C VAL A 95 -0.41 4.74 -16.45
N SER A 96 -0.95 5.82 -15.91
CA SER A 96 -0.90 7.15 -16.54
C SER A 96 -1.18 8.26 -15.53
N GLY A 97 -0.98 9.48 -15.98
CA GLY A 97 -1.22 10.73 -15.28
C GLY A 97 -0.26 11.80 -15.82
N THR A 98 -0.60 13.06 -15.67
CA THR A 98 0.23 14.19 -16.10
C THR A 98 0.76 14.99 -14.92
N ARG A 99 -0.01 15.10 -13.84
CA ARG A 99 0.40 15.73 -12.59
C ARG A 99 0.97 14.74 -11.59
N GLU A 100 0.45 13.50 -11.60
CA GLU A 100 0.89 12.42 -10.73
C GLU A 100 0.82 11.09 -11.48
N GLN A 101 1.75 10.19 -11.20
CA GLN A 101 1.79 8.81 -11.70
C GLN A 101 2.09 7.89 -10.53
N ALA A 102 1.19 7.86 -9.56
CA ALA A 102 1.47 7.29 -8.25
C ALA A 102 0.33 6.42 -7.72
N GLY A 103 0.71 5.45 -6.89
CA GLY A 103 -0.19 4.68 -6.05
C GLY A 103 0.34 4.61 -4.63
N GLY A 104 -0.56 4.40 -3.67
CA GLY A 104 -0.19 4.36 -2.27
C GLY A 104 -0.95 3.32 -1.46
N LEU A 105 -0.29 2.85 -0.40
CA LEU A 105 -0.87 2.07 0.68
C LEU A 105 -1.27 3.02 1.80
N MET A 106 -2.58 3.16 2.01
CA MET A 106 -3.19 3.95 3.09
C MET A 106 -3.36 3.06 4.31
N PHE A 107 -3.04 3.56 5.50
CA PHE A 107 -3.11 2.77 6.72
C PHE A 107 -3.40 3.60 7.97
N ARG A 108 -3.84 2.91 9.04
CA ARG A 108 -4.35 3.53 10.26
C ARG A 108 -5.37 4.63 9.94
N ALA A 109 -6.18 4.41 8.90
CA ALA A 109 -7.19 5.36 8.46
C ALA A 109 -8.37 5.34 9.43
N TRP A 110 -8.51 6.42 10.18
CA TRP A 110 -9.63 6.62 11.10
C TRP A 110 -10.84 7.19 10.37
N ASP A 111 -10.59 8.15 9.48
CA ASP A 111 -11.56 8.79 8.62
C ASP A 111 -10.87 9.32 7.34
N ALA A 112 -11.59 10.14 6.57
CA ALA A 112 -11.09 10.73 5.34
C ALA A 112 -9.98 11.79 5.56
N THR A 113 -9.70 12.18 6.79
CA THR A 113 -8.78 13.29 7.12
C THR A 113 -7.61 12.87 7.99
N ASP A 114 -7.69 11.71 8.67
CA ASP A 114 -6.69 11.23 9.62
C ASP A 114 -6.18 9.83 9.23
N TYR A 115 -5.00 9.77 8.61
CA TYR A 115 -4.37 8.52 8.16
C TYR A 115 -2.88 8.70 7.84
N PHE A 116 -2.19 7.59 7.59
CA PHE A 116 -0.89 7.58 6.89
C PHE A 116 -1.06 7.06 5.47
N VAL A 117 -0.15 7.49 4.58
CA VAL A 117 -0.01 6.90 3.26
C VAL A 117 1.47 6.77 2.88
N ALA A 118 1.89 5.54 2.56
CA ALA A 118 3.12 5.28 1.83
C ALA A 118 2.79 5.32 0.34
N ARG A 119 3.48 6.17 -0.43
CA ARG A 119 3.23 6.42 -1.86
C ARG A 119 4.50 6.16 -2.66
N ALA A 120 4.38 5.53 -3.83
CA ALA A 120 5.44 5.47 -4.82
C ALA A 120 4.96 6.07 -6.15
N SER A 121 5.82 6.86 -6.81
CA SER A 121 5.49 7.60 -8.03
C SER A 121 6.50 7.41 -9.14
N ALA A 122 6.01 7.09 -10.33
CA ALA A 122 6.83 7.00 -11.53
C ALA A 122 7.21 8.39 -12.08
N LEU A 123 6.41 9.43 -11.81
CA LEU A 123 6.66 10.76 -12.32
C LEU A 123 7.88 11.43 -11.67
N ASP A 124 7.99 11.35 -10.35
CA ASP A 124 9.10 11.96 -9.60
C ASP A 124 10.17 10.95 -9.14
N GLY A 125 9.99 9.65 -9.40
CA GLY A 125 10.96 8.62 -9.07
C GLY A 125 11.22 8.50 -7.57
N THR A 126 10.18 8.62 -6.73
CA THR A 126 10.33 8.60 -5.27
C THR A 126 9.34 7.69 -4.57
N VAL A 127 9.75 7.18 -3.41
CA VAL A 127 8.87 6.67 -2.36
C VAL A 127 8.79 7.69 -1.24
N LYS A 128 7.56 8.01 -0.80
CA LYS A 128 7.30 8.98 0.27
C LYS A 128 6.35 8.42 1.29
N LEU A 129 6.54 8.83 2.54
CA LEU A 129 5.57 8.62 3.61
C LEU A 129 4.95 9.95 4.00
N TYR A 130 3.64 10.00 3.98
CA TYR A 130 2.89 11.15 4.47
C TYR A 130 2.02 10.76 5.67
N ARG A 131 1.80 11.73 6.53
CA ARG A 131 0.76 11.72 7.55
C ARG A 131 -0.27 12.79 7.21
N MET A 132 -1.54 12.41 7.25
CA MET A 132 -2.68 13.31 7.13
C MET A 132 -3.34 13.45 8.51
N ILE A 133 -3.51 14.67 8.99
CA ILE A 133 -4.24 14.98 10.23
C ILE A 133 -5.12 16.21 9.97
N GLY A 134 -6.43 16.07 10.20
CA GLY A 134 -7.40 17.12 9.92
C GLY A 134 -7.36 17.59 8.46
N GLY A 135 -7.09 16.67 7.52
CA GLY A 135 -6.95 16.96 6.10
C GLY A 135 -5.65 17.68 5.71
N ARG A 136 -4.74 17.91 6.65
CA ARG A 136 -3.44 18.55 6.38
C ARG A 136 -2.36 17.49 6.20
N ARG A 137 -1.71 17.51 5.02
CA ARG A 137 -0.66 16.57 4.66
C ARG A 137 0.72 17.04 5.12
N ALA A 138 1.42 16.20 5.88
CA ALA A 138 2.82 16.38 6.25
C ALA A 138 3.66 15.25 5.64
N GLN A 139 4.74 15.58 4.93
CA GLN A 139 5.72 14.60 4.47
C GLN A 139 6.66 14.25 5.63
N LEU A 140 6.73 12.96 5.96
CA LEU A 140 7.58 12.44 7.05
C LEU A 140 8.92 11.92 6.54
N ALA A 141 8.91 11.27 5.36
CA ALA A 141 10.11 10.74 4.73
C ALA A 141 9.98 10.74 3.21
N THR A 142 11.14 10.74 2.54
CA THR A 142 11.27 10.54 1.07
C THR A 142 12.59 9.86 0.75
N LYS A 143 12.57 9.03 -0.28
CA LYS A 143 13.77 8.40 -0.86
C LYS A 143 13.56 8.14 -2.33
N ASP A 144 14.61 8.33 -3.12
CA ASP A 144 14.61 8.02 -4.55
C ASP A 144 14.43 6.51 -4.78
N ALA A 145 13.62 6.18 -5.78
CA ALA A 145 13.35 4.81 -6.19
C ALA A 145 13.03 4.75 -7.69
N ARG A 146 13.44 3.68 -8.34
CA ARG A 146 13.11 3.46 -9.74
C ARG A 146 11.68 2.90 -9.86
N VAL A 147 10.69 3.78 -9.84
CA VAL A 147 9.29 3.43 -10.10
C VAL A 147 9.04 3.52 -11.61
N THR A 148 8.74 2.39 -12.25
CA THR A 148 8.58 2.32 -13.71
C THR A 148 7.11 2.37 -14.10
N LEU A 149 6.75 3.34 -14.94
CA LEU A 149 5.39 3.45 -15.49
C LEU A 149 5.02 2.18 -16.27
N GLY A 150 3.80 1.69 -16.10
CA GLY A 150 3.28 0.49 -16.77
C GLY A 150 3.84 -0.83 -16.23
N LYS A 151 4.59 -0.83 -15.13
CA LYS A 151 5.09 -2.05 -14.48
C LYS A 151 4.45 -2.26 -13.12
N TRP A 152 4.27 -3.52 -12.77
CA TRP A 152 3.84 -3.91 -11.44
C TRP A 152 4.99 -3.74 -10.43
N HIS A 153 4.68 -3.14 -9.30
CA HIS A 153 5.56 -2.90 -8.17
C HIS A 153 4.91 -3.38 -6.87
N GLU A 154 5.72 -3.50 -5.85
CA GLU A 154 5.30 -3.85 -4.51
C GLU A 154 5.66 -2.74 -3.52
N LEU A 155 4.68 -2.29 -2.74
CA LEU A 155 4.86 -1.37 -1.64
C LEU A 155 4.45 -2.08 -0.36
N ARG A 156 5.41 -2.28 0.59
CA ARG A 156 5.14 -2.93 1.87
C ARG A 156 5.36 -1.95 3.01
N VAL A 157 4.49 -2.01 3.99
CA VAL A 157 4.56 -1.25 5.23
C VAL A 157 4.51 -2.22 6.41
N LEU A 158 5.54 -2.16 7.25
CA LEU A 158 5.56 -2.79 8.55
C LEU A 158 5.36 -1.70 9.62
N ALA A 159 4.26 -1.79 10.37
CA ALA A 159 3.95 -0.86 11.44
C ALA A 159 3.82 -1.61 12.77
N VAL A 160 4.59 -1.20 13.78
CA VAL A 160 4.57 -1.74 15.13
C VAL A 160 4.68 -0.58 16.11
N ASP A 161 3.70 -0.42 16.98
CA ASP A 161 3.60 0.73 17.89
C ASP A 161 3.74 2.07 17.14
N GLN A 162 4.82 2.79 17.36
CA GLN A 162 5.14 4.07 16.73
C GLN A 162 6.07 3.93 15.53
N ARG A 163 6.72 2.76 15.39
CA ARG A 163 7.67 2.48 14.31
C ARG A 163 6.94 2.15 13.04
N ILE A 164 7.31 2.83 11.97
CA ILE A 164 6.83 2.59 10.60
C ILE A 164 8.05 2.34 9.73
N GLU A 165 8.06 1.22 9.02
CA GLU A 165 9.09 0.88 8.04
C GLU A 165 8.44 0.65 6.68
N VAL A 166 9.00 1.26 5.63
CA VAL A 166 8.47 1.19 4.27
C VAL A 166 9.49 0.52 3.36
N PHE A 167 9.00 -0.42 2.55
CA PHE A 167 9.78 -1.15 1.55
C PHE A 167 9.17 -0.92 0.17
N PHE A 168 10.02 -0.90 -0.84
CA PHE A 168 9.63 -0.85 -2.24
C PHE A 168 10.39 -1.92 -3.02
N ASP A 169 9.66 -2.80 -3.72
CA ASP A 169 10.21 -3.95 -4.45
C ASP A 169 11.22 -4.76 -3.61
N GLY A 170 10.86 -5.03 -2.34
CA GLY A 170 11.68 -5.76 -1.39
C GLY A 170 12.83 -4.99 -0.74
N VAL A 171 13.12 -3.75 -1.19
CA VAL A 171 14.20 -2.92 -0.65
C VAL A 171 13.68 -2.00 0.45
N SER A 172 14.33 -1.98 1.62
CA SER A 172 14.00 -1.02 2.68
C SER A 172 14.31 0.40 2.24
N MET A 173 13.30 1.23 2.24
CA MET A 173 13.40 2.63 1.85
C MET A 173 13.77 3.50 3.04
N PHE A 174 12.98 3.44 4.10
CA PHE A 174 13.22 4.16 5.36
C PHE A 174 12.43 3.54 6.50
N ALA A 175 12.89 3.83 7.71
CA ALA A 175 12.18 3.52 8.95
C ALA A 175 12.20 4.77 9.86
N LEU A 176 11.09 5.04 10.52
CA LEU A 176 10.96 6.17 11.43
C LEU A 176 9.96 5.88 12.56
N GLU A 177 9.93 6.72 13.56
CA GLU A 177 8.90 6.73 14.60
C GLU A 177 7.97 7.93 14.42
N ASP A 178 6.67 7.70 14.51
CA ASP A 178 5.66 8.76 14.49
C ASP A 178 4.56 8.47 15.53
N ARG A 179 4.23 9.49 16.31
CA ARG A 179 3.21 9.43 17.38
C ARG A 179 1.88 10.09 17.01
N GLY A 180 1.75 10.59 15.79
CA GLY A 180 0.57 11.35 15.39
C GLY A 180 -0.71 10.52 15.33
N ILE A 181 -0.62 9.26 14.83
CA ILE A 181 -1.76 8.33 14.78
C ILE A 181 -1.30 6.97 15.29
N ILE A 182 -1.60 6.66 16.55
CA ILE A 182 -1.23 5.40 17.23
C ILE A 182 -2.45 4.48 17.47
N ARG A 183 -3.63 4.90 17.08
CA ARG A 183 -4.87 4.11 17.18
C ARG A 183 -5.00 3.15 15.99
N PRO A 184 -5.73 2.03 16.14
CA PRO A 184 -6.12 1.19 15.02
C PRO A 184 -6.93 1.97 13.99
N GLY A 185 -6.79 1.62 12.72
CA GLY A 185 -7.57 2.18 11.63
C GLY A 185 -7.55 1.27 10.42
N ALA A 186 -8.38 1.60 9.44
CA ALA A 186 -8.52 0.82 8.20
C ALA A 186 -7.24 0.88 7.36
N ILE A 187 -7.08 -0.15 6.50
CA ILE A 187 -6.00 -0.26 5.52
C ILE A 187 -6.62 -0.31 4.13
N GLY A 188 -5.99 0.34 3.15
CA GLY A 188 -6.51 0.39 1.79
C GLY A 188 -5.55 0.97 0.79
N VAL A 189 -6.09 1.41 -0.33
CA VAL A 189 -5.34 2.00 -1.44
C VAL A 189 -5.66 3.48 -1.60
N TRP A 190 -4.72 4.21 -2.18
CA TRP A 190 -4.78 5.66 -2.32
C TRP A 190 -4.20 6.07 -3.67
N SER A 191 -4.84 7.03 -4.34
CA SER A 191 -4.41 7.54 -5.63
C SER A 191 -4.43 9.08 -5.62
N PRO A 192 -3.35 9.78 -6.03
CA PRO A 192 -3.34 11.24 -6.02
C PRO A 192 -3.71 11.82 -7.37
N SER A 193 -4.43 12.95 -7.35
CA SER A 193 -4.69 13.78 -8.52
C SER A 193 -5.20 12.97 -9.72
N ASP A 194 -4.60 13.16 -10.91
CA ASP A 194 -4.96 12.50 -12.16
C ASP A 194 -4.28 11.13 -12.39
N SER A 195 -3.69 10.55 -11.32
CA SER A 195 -3.08 9.22 -11.43
C SER A 195 -4.11 8.17 -11.81
N VAL A 196 -3.83 7.41 -12.86
CA VAL A 196 -4.48 6.13 -13.11
C VAL A 196 -3.51 5.05 -12.66
N THR A 197 -3.90 4.30 -11.64
CA THR A 197 -3.09 3.24 -11.06
C THR A 197 -3.93 1.99 -10.88
N HIS A 198 -3.40 0.85 -11.33
CA HIS A 198 -4.00 -0.46 -11.10
C HIS A 198 -3.50 -1.01 -9.76
N PHE A 199 -4.40 -1.45 -8.92
CA PHE A 199 -4.15 -2.10 -7.64
C PHE A 199 -4.58 -3.56 -7.73
N GLY A 200 -3.61 -4.48 -7.65
CA GLY A 200 -3.83 -5.90 -7.91
C GLY A 200 -4.19 -6.70 -6.67
N SER A 201 -3.39 -6.60 -5.63
CA SER A 201 -3.61 -7.30 -4.36
C SER A 201 -3.16 -6.48 -3.16
N LEU A 202 -3.88 -6.60 -2.08
CA LEU A 202 -3.52 -6.09 -0.76
C LEU A 202 -3.49 -7.26 0.20
N LEU A 203 -2.31 -7.56 0.73
CA LEU A 203 -2.06 -8.57 1.74
C LEU A 203 -1.91 -7.88 3.09
N VAL A 204 -2.55 -8.40 4.12
CA VAL A 204 -2.42 -7.87 5.48
C VAL A 204 -2.22 -9.02 6.45
N GLY A 205 -1.28 -8.87 7.36
CA GLY A 205 -0.98 -9.85 8.39
C GLY A 205 -0.50 -9.20 9.68
N ARG A 206 -0.20 -10.04 10.66
CA ARG A 206 0.45 -9.60 11.91
C ARG A 206 1.93 -9.33 11.64
N PRO A 207 2.55 -8.40 12.38
CA PRO A 207 4.00 -8.24 12.36
C PRO A 207 4.72 -9.54 12.72
N PRO A 208 5.93 -9.76 12.21
CA PRO A 208 6.76 -10.91 12.56
C PRO A 208 7.20 -10.91 14.03
#